data_47a4b4869dddba4df82feea6976c9327
#
_entry.id   47a4b4869dddba4df82feea6976c9327
#
_cell.length_a   1.000
_cell.length_b   1.000
_cell.length_c   1.000
_cell.angle_alpha   90.00
_cell.angle_beta   90.00
_cell.angle_gamma   90.00
#
_symmetry.space_group_name_H-M   'P 1'
#
loop_
_entity.id
_entity.type
_entity.pdbx_description
1 polymer ?
#
loop_
_entity_poly.entity_id
_entity_poly.type
_entity_poly.pdbx_seq_one_letter_code
_entity_poly.pdbx_strand_id
1 'polypeptide(L)'
;STKNIFQIISNEQSQIGSLHKNLEFYVEINSLNNTISKNKNSNQTIIEIPLHRFSKNDLVQPTFLIGENLLDCHLYLTYSRWLSRSHWNQRLPSKLNAILIPGGGDTTEKLLNHLSQDGRYFSLCLTDSDIKYPGGNIGETTKKCQKLTLKEISHHLTIPVRASENLLSPEQIHQVLNIDHTRNILLNNLKKITRFRNTDAWLYFPLKEGIRPIIGPHQKNSRDEYWQITAYANDSLENEFLYPGISTDLLKWTVDYLKNYDPEKIKDSNLISAWTKISTTVIAWTCASEPIRA
;
A
#
# COMPACT_ATOMS: atom_id res chain seq x y z
N SER A 1 -20.73 29.19 -17.49
CA SER A 1 -20.30 30.57 -17.47
C SER A 1 -19.17 30.77 -16.48
N THR A 2 -18.31 31.73 -16.70
CA THR A 2 -17.13 32.05 -15.87
C THR A 2 -17.47 32.14 -14.37
N LYS A 3 -18.66 32.65 -14.03
CA LYS A 3 -19.16 32.79 -12.66
C LYS A 3 -19.32 31.43 -11.95
N ASN A 4 -19.78 30.41 -12.67
CA ASN A 4 -19.92 29.05 -12.11
C ASN A 4 -18.55 28.42 -11.84
N ILE A 5 -17.57 28.67 -12.69
CA ILE A 5 -16.20 28.16 -12.51
C ILE A 5 -15.57 28.77 -11.24
N PHE A 6 -15.68 30.09 -11.05
CA PHE A 6 -15.18 30.76 -9.84
C PHE A 6 -15.90 30.27 -8.58
N GLN A 7 -17.20 29.98 -8.65
CA GLN A 7 -17.95 29.48 -7.49
C GLN A 7 -17.56 28.04 -7.12
N ILE A 8 -17.29 27.18 -8.11
CA ILE A 8 -16.77 25.83 -7.92
C ILE A 8 -15.37 25.90 -7.29
N ILE A 9 -14.47 26.72 -7.85
CA ILE A 9 -13.12 26.93 -7.32
C ILE A 9 -13.16 27.44 -5.87
N SER A 10 -14.02 28.41 -5.57
CA SER A 10 -14.17 28.95 -4.22
C SER A 10 -14.69 27.92 -3.21
N ASN A 11 -15.65 27.09 -3.61
CA ASN A 11 -16.17 26.01 -2.77
C ASN A 11 -15.12 24.91 -2.54
N GLU A 12 -14.36 24.56 -3.55
CA GLU A 12 -13.27 23.59 -3.42
C GLU A 12 -12.12 24.13 -2.59
N GLN A 13 -11.74 25.39 -2.73
CA GLN A 13 -10.70 26.02 -1.90
C GLN A 13 -11.03 25.98 -0.41
N SER A 14 -12.29 26.19 -0.02
CA SER A 14 -12.71 26.10 1.38
C SER A 14 -12.60 24.67 1.92
N GLN A 15 -12.84 23.67 1.09
CA GLN A 15 -12.72 22.27 1.44
C GLN A 15 -11.26 21.81 1.46
N ILE A 16 -10.44 22.21 0.48
CA ILE A 16 -9.01 21.94 0.41
C ILE A 16 -8.27 22.60 1.58
N GLY A 17 -8.66 23.81 2.00
CA GLY A 17 -8.08 24.50 3.14
C GLY A 17 -8.20 23.75 4.48
N SER A 18 -9.20 22.88 4.63
CA SER A 18 -9.32 22.00 5.80
C SER A 18 -8.56 20.67 5.65
N LEU A 19 -8.37 20.22 4.43
CA LEU A 19 -7.70 18.95 4.11
C LEU A 19 -6.20 19.00 4.32
N HIS A 20 -5.53 20.07 3.89
CA HIS A 20 -4.06 20.14 3.94
C HIS A 20 -3.51 19.99 5.37
N LYS A 21 -4.29 20.36 6.40
CA LYS A 21 -3.90 20.18 7.81
C LYS A 21 -3.77 18.72 8.23
N ASN A 22 -4.45 17.81 7.53
CA ASN A 22 -4.52 16.39 7.86
C ASN A 22 -3.69 15.53 6.88
N LEU A 23 -3.13 16.11 5.83
CA LEU A 23 -2.30 15.38 4.86
C LEU A 23 -0.84 15.41 5.31
N GLU A 24 -0.17 14.25 5.28
CA GLU A 24 1.27 14.15 5.50
C GLU A 24 2.08 14.88 4.41
N PHE A 25 1.44 15.14 3.28
CA PHE A 25 2.06 15.67 2.10
C PHE A 25 1.06 16.49 1.28
N TYR A 26 1.47 17.66 0.80
CA TYR A 26 0.71 18.46 -0.16
C TYR A 26 1.61 19.27 -1.08
N VAL A 27 1.03 19.76 -2.17
CA VAL A 27 1.69 20.60 -3.16
C VAL A 27 1.28 22.05 -2.95
N GLU A 28 2.27 22.95 -2.91
CA GLU A 28 2.07 24.39 -2.91
C GLU A 28 2.55 24.98 -4.24
N ILE A 29 1.68 25.73 -4.91
CA ILE A 29 2.02 26.39 -6.17
C ILE A 29 2.62 27.75 -5.86
N ASN A 30 3.89 27.94 -6.24
CA ASN A 30 4.63 29.17 -5.97
C ASN A 30 4.97 29.88 -7.28
N SER A 31 4.69 31.18 -7.34
CA SER A 31 5.03 32.03 -8.49
C SER A 31 6.42 32.66 -8.44
N LEU A 32 7.08 32.60 -7.28
CA LEU A 32 8.34 33.30 -7.02
C LEU A 32 9.58 32.41 -7.28
N ASN A 33 9.46 31.13 -7.14
CA ASN A 33 10.57 30.19 -7.32
C ASN A 33 10.63 29.66 -8.76
N ASN A 34 11.83 29.36 -9.22
CA ASN A 34 12.06 28.78 -10.56
C ASN A 34 12.26 27.27 -10.53
N THR A 35 12.46 26.69 -9.35
CA THR A 35 12.76 25.27 -9.16
C THR A 35 11.75 24.60 -8.23
N ILE A 36 11.52 23.31 -8.44
CA ILE A 36 10.75 22.49 -7.51
C ILE A 36 11.60 22.34 -6.24
N SER A 37 10.98 22.54 -5.07
CA SER A 37 11.64 22.32 -3.78
C SER A 37 10.78 21.46 -2.87
N LYS A 38 11.43 20.75 -1.94
CA LYS A 38 10.77 19.89 -0.96
C LYS A 38 11.16 20.33 0.43
N ASN A 39 10.18 20.85 1.16
CA ASN A 39 10.34 21.33 2.53
C ASN A 39 9.64 20.37 3.49
N LYS A 40 10.25 20.13 4.63
CA LYS A 40 9.67 19.27 5.67
C LYS A 40 9.45 20.10 6.92
N ASN A 41 8.19 20.29 7.29
CA ASN A 41 7.81 20.80 8.61
C ASN A 41 7.66 19.61 9.58
N SER A 42 7.49 19.88 10.88
CA SER A 42 7.46 18.85 11.93
C SER A 42 6.58 17.62 11.59
N ASN A 43 5.46 17.81 10.91
CA ASN A 43 4.49 16.75 10.62
C ASN A 43 4.09 16.65 9.14
N GLN A 44 4.58 17.51 8.27
CA GLN A 44 4.14 17.56 6.88
C GLN A 44 5.31 17.77 5.92
N THR A 45 5.18 17.17 4.74
CA THR A 45 6.08 17.42 3.61
C THR A 45 5.36 18.31 2.61
N ILE A 46 5.97 19.45 2.27
CA ILE A 46 5.45 20.41 1.31
C ILE A 46 6.33 20.34 0.06
N ILE A 47 5.73 20.13 -1.11
CA ILE A 47 6.42 20.30 -2.39
C ILE A 47 5.97 21.63 -2.98
N GLU A 48 6.89 22.58 -3.07
CA GLU A 48 6.67 23.83 -3.77
C GLU A 48 6.95 23.65 -5.25
N ILE A 49 5.97 23.95 -6.10
CA ILE A 49 6.10 23.82 -7.54
C ILE A 49 5.87 25.17 -8.20
N PRO A 50 6.80 25.66 -9.03
CA PRO A 50 6.64 26.89 -9.77
C PRO A 50 5.43 26.83 -10.71
N LEU A 51 4.63 27.91 -10.75
CA LEU A 51 3.42 27.98 -11.57
C LEU A 51 3.69 27.65 -13.05
N HIS A 52 4.83 28.10 -13.60
CA HIS A 52 5.18 27.85 -15.01
C HIS A 52 5.35 26.37 -15.36
N ARG A 53 5.60 25.50 -14.36
CA ARG A 53 5.72 24.04 -14.56
C ARG A 53 4.37 23.41 -14.93
N PHE A 54 3.27 24.06 -14.61
CA PHE A 54 1.92 23.61 -14.95
C PHE A 54 1.49 24.04 -16.37
N SER A 55 2.30 24.80 -17.10
CA SER A 55 2.03 25.18 -18.49
C SER A 55 2.06 23.97 -19.45
N LYS A 56 2.77 22.91 -19.08
CA LYS A 56 2.73 21.60 -19.73
C LYS A 56 1.85 20.70 -18.87
N ASN A 57 0.79 20.16 -19.40
CA ASN A 57 -0.25 19.41 -18.69
C ASN A 57 0.23 18.16 -17.89
N ASP A 58 1.53 17.89 -17.85
CA ASP A 58 2.10 16.68 -17.25
C ASP A 58 1.88 16.62 -15.73
N LEU A 59 2.07 17.73 -15.00
CA LEU A 59 1.90 17.79 -13.55
C LEU A 59 0.43 17.83 -13.07
N VAL A 60 -0.52 18.03 -13.97
CA VAL A 60 -1.96 17.97 -13.68
C VAL A 60 -2.56 16.58 -13.95
N GLN A 61 -1.76 15.64 -14.44
CA GLN A 61 -2.18 14.26 -14.65
C GLN A 61 -2.29 13.53 -13.31
N PRO A 62 -3.11 12.47 -13.23
CA PRO A 62 -3.15 11.61 -12.07
C PRO A 62 -1.76 11.05 -11.74
N THR A 63 -1.48 10.92 -10.45
CA THR A 63 -0.23 10.31 -9.95
C THR A 63 -0.06 8.88 -10.48
N PHE A 64 1.14 8.52 -10.87
CA PHE A 64 1.50 7.14 -11.15
C PHE A 64 1.66 6.37 -9.84
N LEU A 65 0.74 5.44 -9.59
CA LEU A 65 0.83 4.52 -8.45
C LEU A 65 1.47 3.23 -8.93
N ILE A 66 2.69 2.97 -8.45
CA ILE A 66 3.51 1.84 -8.83
C ILE A 66 3.46 0.81 -7.69
N GLY A 67 3.09 -0.42 -7.99
CA GLY A 67 3.22 -1.58 -7.10
C GLY A 67 4.11 -2.63 -7.76
N GLU A 68 4.48 -3.68 -7.06
CA GLU A 68 5.22 -4.78 -7.67
C GLU A 68 4.41 -5.45 -8.79
N ASN A 69 3.09 -5.55 -8.59
CA ASN A 69 2.15 -5.95 -9.63
C ASN A 69 0.90 -5.04 -9.62
N LEU A 70 0.06 -5.17 -10.63
CA LEU A 70 -1.14 -4.33 -10.77
C LEU A 70 -2.18 -4.59 -9.68
N LEU A 71 -2.26 -5.81 -9.15
CA LEU A 71 -3.19 -6.17 -8.08
C LEU A 71 -2.84 -5.47 -6.77
N ASP A 72 -1.56 -5.28 -6.47
CA ASP A 72 -1.10 -4.49 -5.31
C ASP A 72 -1.63 -3.06 -5.41
N CYS A 73 -1.46 -2.43 -6.57
CA CYS A 73 -1.96 -1.07 -6.80
C CYS A 73 -3.48 -0.96 -6.58
N HIS A 74 -4.23 -1.94 -7.11
CA HIS A 74 -5.68 -2.01 -6.91
C HIS A 74 -6.05 -2.17 -5.45
N LEU A 75 -5.36 -3.04 -4.71
CA LEU A 75 -5.57 -3.25 -3.28
C LEU A 75 -5.36 -1.94 -2.51
N TYR A 76 -4.19 -1.31 -2.67
CA TYR A 76 -3.84 -0.08 -1.95
C TYR A 76 -4.83 1.03 -2.22
N LEU A 77 -5.20 1.25 -3.48
CA LEU A 77 -6.13 2.32 -3.85
C LEU A 77 -7.54 2.06 -3.32
N THR A 78 -8.03 0.82 -3.41
CA THR A 78 -9.39 0.45 -2.96
C THR A 78 -9.51 0.56 -1.44
N TYR A 79 -8.56 0.02 -0.70
CA TYR A 79 -8.55 0.13 0.77
C TYR A 79 -8.38 1.58 1.24
N SER A 80 -7.52 2.35 0.59
CA SER A 80 -7.34 3.77 0.93
C SER A 80 -8.64 4.57 0.72
N ARG A 81 -9.40 4.27 -0.34
CA ARG A 81 -10.73 4.86 -0.55
C ARG A 81 -11.71 4.47 0.54
N TRP A 82 -11.74 3.21 0.92
CA TRP A 82 -12.63 2.72 1.97
C TRP A 82 -12.28 3.33 3.33
N LEU A 83 -11.01 3.33 3.72
CA LEU A 83 -10.53 3.93 4.96
C LEU A 83 -10.81 5.43 5.02
N SER A 84 -10.66 6.15 3.92
CA SER A 84 -10.97 7.58 3.86
C SER A 84 -12.43 7.88 4.16
N ARG A 85 -13.34 6.98 3.78
CA ARG A 85 -14.78 7.12 4.05
C ARG A 85 -15.16 6.73 5.47
N SER A 86 -14.51 5.70 6.03
CA SER A 86 -14.92 5.08 7.29
C SER A 86 -14.24 5.66 8.54
N HIS A 87 -13.00 6.14 8.42
CA HIS A 87 -12.20 6.59 9.56
C HIS A 87 -12.05 8.11 9.63
N TRP A 88 -12.09 8.78 8.50
CA TRP A 88 -12.01 10.22 8.46
C TRP A 88 -13.43 10.75 8.32
N ASN A 89 -14.06 11.13 9.44
CA ASN A 89 -15.37 11.79 9.47
C ASN A 89 -15.45 13.10 8.65
N GLN A 90 -14.39 13.42 7.94
CA GLN A 90 -14.31 14.52 6.99
C GLN A 90 -14.54 13.94 5.60
N ARG A 91 -15.59 14.40 4.94
CA ARG A 91 -15.79 14.15 3.49
C ARG A 91 -14.54 14.64 2.77
N LEU A 92 -13.68 13.69 2.36
CA LEU A 92 -12.66 14.04 1.37
C LEU A 92 -13.41 14.51 0.13
N PRO A 93 -13.25 15.77 -0.31
CA PRO A 93 -13.99 16.32 -1.44
C PRO A 93 -13.58 15.73 -2.77
N SER A 94 -12.75 14.73 -2.77
CA SER A 94 -11.96 14.31 -3.91
C SER A 94 -12.01 12.81 -4.10
N LYS A 95 -11.99 12.40 -5.34
CA LYS A 95 -11.71 11.03 -5.73
C LYS A 95 -10.23 10.76 -5.55
N LEU A 96 -9.89 9.57 -5.08
CA LEU A 96 -8.54 9.08 -5.27
C LEU A 96 -8.41 8.68 -6.73
N ASN A 97 -7.52 9.33 -7.45
CA ASN A 97 -7.28 9.10 -8.86
C ASN A 97 -5.80 8.83 -9.10
N ALA A 98 -5.49 7.69 -9.70
CA ALA A 98 -4.14 7.29 -10.00
C ALA A 98 -4.09 6.49 -11.30
N ILE A 99 -2.98 6.59 -12.01
CA ILE A 99 -2.64 5.68 -13.10
C ILE A 99 -1.86 4.53 -12.48
N LEU A 100 -2.43 3.32 -12.51
CA LEU A 100 -1.83 2.15 -11.89
C LEU A 100 -0.79 1.53 -12.82
N ILE A 101 0.41 1.33 -12.33
CA ILE A 101 1.53 0.79 -13.13
C ILE A 101 2.17 -0.40 -12.40
N PRO A 102 2.22 -1.60 -13.02
CA PRO A 102 2.96 -2.71 -12.47
C PRO A 102 4.46 -2.48 -12.62
N GLY A 103 5.20 -2.59 -11.54
CA GLY A 103 6.65 -2.43 -11.53
C GLY A 103 7.40 -3.65 -12.09
N GLY A 104 6.76 -4.83 -12.03
CA GLY A 104 7.33 -6.08 -12.54
C GLY A 104 8.40 -6.70 -11.62
N GLY A 105 8.26 -6.57 -10.31
CA GLY A 105 9.21 -7.13 -9.35
C GLY A 105 10.60 -6.52 -9.52
N ASP A 106 11.57 -7.26 -10.07
CA ASP A 106 12.97 -6.82 -10.24
C ASP A 106 13.14 -5.56 -11.11
N THR A 107 12.14 -5.18 -11.89
CA THR A 107 12.18 -3.98 -12.75
C THR A 107 11.57 -2.75 -12.09
N THR A 108 10.94 -2.90 -10.92
CA THR A 108 10.27 -1.80 -10.19
C THR A 108 11.22 -0.64 -9.91
N GLU A 109 12.44 -0.93 -9.48
CA GLU A 109 13.47 0.08 -9.22
C GLU A 109 13.80 0.89 -10.48
N LYS A 110 13.99 0.22 -11.62
CA LYS A 110 14.31 0.90 -12.90
C LYS A 110 13.19 1.81 -13.36
N LEU A 111 11.93 1.35 -13.22
CA LEU A 111 10.76 2.14 -13.56
C LEU A 111 10.64 3.38 -12.67
N LEU A 112 10.77 3.21 -11.36
CA LEU A 112 10.70 4.31 -10.40
C LEU A 112 11.83 5.33 -10.68
N ASN A 113 13.03 4.87 -10.90
CA ASN A 113 14.16 5.73 -11.24
C ASN A 113 13.90 6.51 -12.53
N HIS A 114 13.44 5.84 -13.58
CA HIS A 114 13.12 6.46 -14.86
C HIS A 114 12.09 7.59 -14.70
N LEU A 115 10.96 7.31 -14.04
CA LEU A 115 9.90 8.30 -13.81
C LEU A 115 10.38 9.46 -12.93
N SER A 116 11.18 9.17 -11.92
CA SER A 116 11.76 10.19 -11.06
C SER A 116 12.72 11.10 -11.84
N GLN A 117 13.62 10.55 -12.67
CA GLN A 117 14.59 11.33 -13.47
C GLN A 117 13.88 12.15 -14.55
N ASP A 118 12.83 11.60 -15.17
CA ASP A 118 12.00 12.33 -16.13
C ASP A 118 11.37 13.59 -15.50
N GLY A 119 10.90 13.49 -14.26
CA GLY A 119 10.46 14.65 -13.46
C GLY A 119 9.24 15.39 -14.02
N ARG A 120 8.42 14.72 -14.84
CA ARG A 120 7.19 15.27 -15.42
C ARG A 120 5.94 14.88 -14.65
N TYR A 121 5.95 13.74 -13.96
CA TYR A 121 4.76 13.15 -13.34
C TYR A 121 5.00 12.91 -11.85
N PHE A 122 3.96 13.13 -11.06
CA PHE A 122 3.96 12.61 -9.70
C PHE A 122 3.99 11.09 -9.72
N SER A 123 4.86 10.49 -8.92
CA SER A 123 4.96 9.03 -8.82
C SER A 123 5.10 8.56 -7.38
N LEU A 124 4.26 7.61 -7.00
CA LEU A 124 4.30 6.92 -5.72
C LEU A 124 4.54 5.45 -5.97
N CYS A 125 5.62 4.91 -5.42
CA CYS A 125 5.95 3.49 -5.50
C CYS A 125 5.80 2.84 -4.13
N LEU A 126 5.05 1.73 -4.07
CA LEU A 126 4.96 0.86 -2.90
C LEU A 126 5.59 -0.49 -3.22
N THR A 127 6.46 -0.95 -2.33
CA THR A 127 7.07 -2.28 -2.47
C THR A 127 6.84 -3.12 -1.22
N ASP A 128 6.75 -4.42 -1.39
CA ASP A 128 6.71 -5.40 -0.32
C ASP A 128 8.00 -5.30 0.52
N SER A 129 7.90 -5.52 1.83
CA SER A 129 9.12 -5.54 2.64
C SER A 129 9.92 -6.81 2.45
N ASP A 130 9.26 -7.90 2.09
CA ASP A 130 9.83 -9.26 2.05
C ASP A 130 10.47 -9.72 3.37
N ILE A 131 10.23 -9.00 4.46
CA ILE A 131 10.74 -9.35 5.79
C ILE A 131 10.09 -10.66 6.23
N LYS A 132 10.92 -11.65 6.54
CA LYS A 132 10.46 -13.02 6.80
C LYS A 132 10.25 -13.33 8.29
N TYR A 133 10.66 -12.44 9.19
CA TYR A 133 10.53 -12.52 10.65
C TYR A 133 10.88 -11.15 11.25
N PRO A 134 10.48 -10.82 12.48
CA PRO A 134 10.83 -9.56 13.14
C PRO A 134 12.36 -9.33 13.18
N GLY A 135 12.81 -8.17 12.70
CA GLY A 135 14.23 -7.84 12.59
C GLY A 135 14.97 -8.48 11.40
N GLY A 136 14.26 -9.21 10.54
CA GLY A 136 14.80 -9.76 9.30
C GLY A 136 15.17 -8.69 8.27
N ASN A 137 15.95 -9.09 7.27
CA ASN A 137 16.35 -8.20 6.18
C ASN A 137 15.19 -7.94 5.22
N ILE A 138 15.10 -6.72 4.71
CA ILE A 138 14.20 -6.35 3.61
C ILE A 138 14.61 -7.03 2.30
N GLY A 139 13.63 -7.22 1.40
CA GLY A 139 13.84 -7.81 0.08
C GLY A 139 14.71 -6.98 -0.85
N GLU A 140 15.23 -7.62 -1.90
CA GLU A 140 16.18 -6.98 -2.82
C GLU A 140 15.54 -5.86 -3.66
N THR A 141 14.29 -6.03 -4.11
CA THR A 141 13.55 -4.99 -4.84
C THR A 141 13.45 -3.72 -4.00
N THR A 142 13.02 -3.86 -2.76
CA THR A 142 12.90 -2.75 -1.81
C THR A 142 14.23 -2.10 -1.49
N LYS A 143 15.30 -2.89 -1.27
CA LYS A 143 16.65 -2.35 -1.05
C LYS A 143 17.14 -1.50 -2.23
N LYS A 144 16.88 -1.95 -3.45
CA LYS A 144 17.22 -1.19 -4.67
C LYS A 144 16.45 0.12 -4.72
N CYS A 145 15.13 0.09 -4.49
CA CYS A 145 14.30 1.29 -4.47
C CYS A 145 14.72 2.30 -3.39
N GLN A 146 15.09 1.83 -2.19
CA GLN A 146 15.55 2.69 -1.09
C GLN A 146 16.88 3.40 -1.37
N LYS A 147 17.72 2.84 -2.25
CA LYS A 147 19.00 3.45 -2.63
C LYS A 147 18.88 4.53 -3.70
N LEU A 148 17.70 4.70 -4.30
CA LEU A 148 17.51 5.71 -5.33
C LEU A 148 17.51 7.12 -4.72
N THR A 149 18.16 8.04 -5.42
CA THR A 149 18.00 9.47 -5.18
C THR A 149 16.82 9.96 -6.00
N LEU A 150 15.67 10.00 -5.37
CA LEU A 150 14.42 10.42 -6.00
C LEU A 150 14.29 11.94 -6.03
N LYS A 151 13.75 12.47 -7.14
CA LYS A 151 13.34 13.87 -7.22
C LYS A 151 12.10 14.13 -6.35
N GLU A 152 11.82 15.40 -6.09
CA GLU A 152 10.83 15.89 -5.14
C GLU A 152 9.41 15.35 -5.40
N ILE A 153 9.05 15.17 -6.67
CA ILE A 153 7.73 14.69 -7.12
C ILE A 153 7.62 13.16 -7.20
N SER A 154 8.62 12.44 -6.67
CA SER A 154 8.62 10.99 -6.59
C SER A 154 8.81 10.52 -5.15
N HIS A 155 8.12 9.44 -4.78
CA HIS A 155 8.22 8.89 -3.44
C HIS A 155 8.21 7.36 -3.48
N HIS A 156 8.97 6.75 -2.56
CA HIS A 156 8.97 5.32 -2.33
C HIS A 156 8.55 5.02 -0.89
N LEU A 157 7.62 4.10 -0.74
CA LEU A 157 7.16 3.58 0.55
C LEU A 157 7.34 2.06 0.57
N THR A 158 8.09 1.56 1.54
CA THR A 158 8.09 0.14 1.87
C THR A 158 6.88 -0.15 2.75
N ILE A 159 6.02 -1.09 2.37
CA ILE A 159 4.91 -1.49 3.23
C ILE A 159 5.43 -2.18 4.50
N PRO A 160 4.75 -1.99 5.65
CA PRO A 160 5.27 -2.47 6.93
C PRO A 160 4.97 -3.95 7.20
N VAL A 161 4.64 -4.71 6.17
CA VAL A 161 4.34 -6.15 6.23
C VAL A 161 5.15 -6.89 5.18
N ARG A 162 5.25 -8.21 5.29
CA ARG A 162 6.03 -9.04 4.36
C ARG A 162 5.60 -8.84 2.91
N ALA A 163 4.31 -9.01 2.63
CA ALA A 163 3.73 -8.89 1.30
C ALA A 163 2.32 -8.30 1.40
N SER A 164 1.79 -7.83 0.29
CA SER A 164 0.46 -7.19 0.22
C SER A 164 -0.65 -8.06 0.82
N GLU A 165 -0.58 -9.39 0.68
CA GLU A 165 -1.55 -10.31 1.26
C GLU A 165 -1.57 -10.26 2.80
N ASN A 166 -0.44 -9.95 3.44
CA ASN A 166 -0.36 -9.82 4.90
C ASN A 166 -1.09 -8.61 5.46
N LEU A 167 -1.56 -7.71 4.60
CA LEU A 167 -2.44 -6.60 4.96
C LEU A 167 -3.90 -7.03 5.19
N LEU A 168 -4.26 -8.25 4.78
CA LEU A 168 -5.59 -8.80 4.96
C LEU A 168 -5.72 -9.44 6.33
N SER A 169 -6.82 -9.19 7.03
CA SER A 169 -7.13 -9.91 8.25
C SER A 169 -7.61 -11.34 7.93
N PRO A 170 -7.52 -12.30 8.89
CA PRO A 170 -8.10 -13.62 8.70
C PRO A 170 -9.59 -13.58 8.33
N GLU A 171 -10.35 -12.64 8.88
CA GLU A 171 -11.78 -12.47 8.62
C GLU A 171 -12.02 -12.06 7.16
N GLN A 172 -11.21 -11.14 6.65
CA GLN A 172 -11.29 -10.71 5.24
C GLN A 172 -10.90 -11.84 4.28
N ILE A 173 -9.85 -12.59 4.61
CA ILE A 173 -9.47 -13.78 3.82
C ILE A 173 -10.59 -14.80 3.84
N HIS A 174 -11.21 -15.03 5.01
CA HIS A 174 -12.34 -15.94 5.14
C HIS A 174 -13.51 -15.54 4.21
N GLN A 175 -13.87 -14.27 4.17
CA GLN A 175 -14.93 -13.77 3.29
C GLN A 175 -14.61 -14.01 1.80
N VAL A 176 -13.39 -13.71 1.39
CA VAL A 176 -12.92 -13.91 0.01
C VAL A 176 -12.93 -15.39 -0.39
N LEU A 177 -12.53 -16.28 0.52
CA LEU A 177 -12.52 -17.70 0.25
C LEU A 177 -13.92 -18.32 0.26
N ASN A 178 -14.82 -17.83 1.09
CA ASN A 178 -16.16 -18.39 1.29
C ASN A 178 -17.13 -18.17 0.11
N ILE A 179 -16.77 -17.30 -0.84
CA ILE A 179 -17.57 -17.06 -2.05
C ILE A 179 -17.62 -18.31 -2.94
N ASP A 180 -16.55 -19.11 -2.91
CA ASP A 180 -16.39 -20.24 -3.81
C ASP A 180 -16.15 -21.53 -3.00
N HIS A 181 -17.11 -22.44 -3.03
CA HIS A 181 -17.07 -23.71 -2.29
C HIS A 181 -15.87 -24.60 -2.68
N THR A 182 -15.30 -24.41 -3.86
CA THR A 182 -14.09 -25.15 -4.27
C THR A 182 -12.87 -24.80 -3.40
N ARG A 183 -12.93 -23.70 -2.63
CA ARG A 183 -11.87 -23.20 -1.74
C ARG A 183 -11.95 -23.72 -0.30
N ASN A 184 -12.77 -24.73 -0.02
CA ASN A 184 -12.96 -25.26 1.34
C ASN A 184 -11.66 -25.75 1.99
N ILE A 185 -10.74 -26.33 1.21
CA ILE A 185 -9.42 -26.74 1.70
C ILE A 185 -8.64 -25.52 2.21
N LEU A 186 -8.70 -24.39 1.51
CA LEU A 186 -8.03 -23.16 1.91
C LEU A 186 -8.64 -22.53 3.17
N LEU A 187 -9.96 -22.69 3.36
CA LEU A 187 -10.62 -22.30 4.62
C LEU A 187 -10.10 -23.12 5.82
N ASN A 188 -9.82 -24.41 5.62
CA ASN A 188 -9.21 -25.24 6.66
C ASN A 188 -7.75 -24.81 6.92
N ASN A 189 -7.00 -24.46 5.89
CA ASN A 189 -5.66 -23.90 6.03
C ASN A 189 -5.71 -22.58 6.83
N LEU A 190 -6.64 -21.69 6.48
CA LEU A 190 -6.83 -20.43 7.18
C LEU A 190 -7.11 -20.63 8.68
N LYS A 191 -7.98 -21.59 9.05
CA LYS A 191 -8.26 -21.92 10.45
C LYS A 191 -7.00 -22.24 11.23
N LYS A 192 -6.06 -23.00 10.63
CA LYS A 192 -4.78 -23.35 11.29
C LYS A 192 -3.90 -22.13 11.54
N ILE A 193 -3.84 -21.20 10.57
CA ILE A 193 -2.96 -20.01 10.68
C ILE A 193 -3.61 -18.84 11.43
N THR A 194 -4.93 -18.88 11.68
CA THR A 194 -5.64 -17.85 12.44
C THR A 194 -5.10 -17.68 13.87
N ARG A 195 -4.38 -18.66 14.41
CA ARG A 195 -3.67 -18.55 15.69
C ARG A 195 -2.65 -17.39 15.74
N PHE A 196 -2.11 -16.99 14.60
CA PHE A 196 -1.19 -15.86 14.50
C PHE A 196 -1.90 -14.50 14.45
N ARG A 197 -3.23 -14.49 14.41
CA ARG A 197 -4.03 -13.27 14.44
C ARG A 197 -3.70 -12.42 15.67
N ASN A 198 -3.69 -11.11 15.49
CA ASN A 198 -3.37 -10.13 16.53
C ASN A 198 -1.95 -10.29 17.11
N THR A 199 -1.05 -10.91 16.37
CA THR A 199 0.38 -11.02 16.72
C THR A 199 1.23 -10.46 15.59
N ASP A 200 2.46 -10.08 15.90
CA ASP A 200 3.42 -9.66 14.88
C ASP A 200 3.72 -10.76 13.87
N ALA A 201 3.57 -12.03 14.26
CA ALA A 201 3.79 -13.16 13.36
C ALA A 201 2.91 -13.11 12.11
N TRP A 202 1.67 -12.59 12.21
CA TRP A 202 0.78 -12.41 11.05
C TRP A 202 1.39 -11.52 9.98
N LEU A 203 2.09 -10.46 10.36
CA LEU A 203 2.70 -9.51 9.42
C LEU A 203 3.81 -10.12 8.57
N TYR A 204 4.41 -11.21 9.06
CA TYR A 204 5.54 -11.90 8.42
C TYR A 204 5.21 -13.30 7.90
N PHE A 205 3.99 -13.80 8.16
CA PHE A 205 3.60 -15.14 7.78
C PHE A 205 3.64 -15.32 6.25
N PRO A 206 4.23 -16.41 5.73
CA PRO A 206 4.29 -16.68 4.29
C PRO A 206 2.94 -17.19 3.75
N LEU A 207 1.96 -16.30 3.60
CA LEU A 207 0.57 -16.64 3.22
C LEU A 207 0.46 -17.43 1.92
N LYS A 208 1.37 -17.23 0.97
CA LYS A 208 1.40 -17.97 -0.30
C LYS A 208 1.92 -19.39 -0.12
N GLU A 209 3.03 -19.53 0.60
CA GLU A 209 3.88 -20.74 0.62
C GLU A 209 3.65 -21.62 1.86
N GLY A 210 3.22 -20.98 2.96
CA GLY A 210 3.15 -21.65 4.26
C GLY A 210 4.53 -21.88 4.91
N ILE A 211 4.55 -22.58 6.03
CA ILE A 211 5.75 -22.94 6.78
C ILE A 211 5.94 -24.45 6.71
N ARG A 212 7.09 -24.87 6.22
CA ARG A 212 7.49 -26.29 6.16
C ARG A 212 8.30 -26.67 7.39
N PRO A 213 8.21 -27.93 7.87
CA PRO A 213 9.09 -28.45 8.90
C PRO A 213 10.55 -28.38 8.45
N ILE A 214 11.42 -28.05 9.37
CA ILE A 214 12.87 -28.11 9.11
C ILE A 214 13.32 -29.53 9.41
N ILE A 215 13.57 -30.29 8.37
CA ILE A 215 14.00 -31.68 8.46
C ILE A 215 15.53 -31.74 8.27
N GLY A 216 16.27 -32.26 9.27
CA GLY A 216 17.69 -32.56 9.16
C GLY A 216 18.64 -31.62 9.95
N PRO A 217 19.95 -31.93 9.97
CA PRO A 217 20.96 -31.21 10.75
C PRO A 217 21.45 -29.94 10.10
N HIS A 218 20.60 -29.25 9.32
CA HIS A 218 20.99 -27.99 8.69
C HIS A 218 21.23 -26.91 9.73
N GLN A 219 22.22 -26.06 9.47
CA GLN A 219 22.51 -24.91 10.28
C GLN A 219 21.28 -24.00 10.31
N LYS A 220 20.62 -23.89 11.47
CA LYS A 220 19.43 -23.10 11.66
C LYS A 220 19.80 -21.62 11.45
N ASN A 221 19.08 -20.95 10.59
CA ASN A 221 19.17 -19.51 10.47
C ASN A 221 18.12 -18.81 11.36
N SER A 222 18.27 -17.53 11.59
CA SER A 222 17.38 -16.75 12.47
C SER A 222 15.90 -16.81 12.07
N ARG A 223 15.60 -16.97 10.77
CA ARG A 223 14.23 -17.19 10.27
C ARG A 223 13.67 -18.51 10.78
N ASP A 224 14.46 -19.57 10.67
CA ASP A 224 14.05 -20.93 11.04
C ASP A 224 13.86 -21.02 12.55
N GLU A 225 14.74 -20.40 13.33
CA GLU A 225 14.61 -20.30 14.79
C GLU A 225 13.33 -19.55 15.19
N TYR A 226 13.06 -18.39 14.59
CA TYR A 226 11.84 -17.64 14.86
C TYR A 226 10.59 -18.48 14.61
N TRP A 227 10.49 -19.11 13.44
CA TRP A 227 9.32 -19.90 13.10
C TRP A 227 9.23 -21.20 13.88
N GLN A 228 10.35 -21.79 14.27
CA GLN A 228 10.36 -22.93 15.19
C GLN A 228 9.74 -22.55 16.54
N ILE A 229 10.21 -21.51 17.18
CA ILE A 229 9.68 -21.04 18.47
C ILE A 229 8.21 -20.66 18.33
N THR A 230 7.85 -19.93 17.29
CA THR A 230 6.50 -19.40 17.10
C THR A 230 5.49 -20.48 16.69
N ALA A 231 5.91 -21.45 15.88
CA ALA A 231 5.05 -22.45 15.27
C ALA A 231 5.04 -23.79 16.03
N TYR A 232 6.17 -24.19 16.65
CA TYR A 232 6.31 -25.51 17.26
C TYR A 232 5.77 -25.62 18.67
N ALA A 233 5.32 -24.58 19.28
CA ALA A 233 4.96 -24.63 20.70
C ALA A 233 3.94 -25.74 21.06
N ASN A 234 3.24 -26.36 20.08
CA ASN A 234 2.17 -27.32 20.40
C ASN A 234 1.75 -28.35 19.31
N ASP A 235 2.46 -28.57 18.21
CA ASP A 235 1.92 -29.44 17.14
C ASP A 235 2.82 -30.65 16.78
N SER A 236 2.23 -31.83 16.70
CA SER A 236 2.82 -33.06 16.22
C SER A 236 3.19 -33.02 14.73
N LEU A 237 4.38 -33.52 14.41
CA LEU A 237 5.07 -33.47 13.10
C LEU A 237 4.46 -34.37 12.00
N GLU A 238 3.16 -34.59 11.96
CA GLU A 238 2.58 -35.57 11.02
C GLU A 238 2.26 -35.03 9.61
N ASN A 239 2.48 -33.74 9.33
CA ASN A 239 2.13 -33.13 8.05
C ASN A 239 3.34 -32.57 7.30
N GLU A 240 3.32 -32.62 5.97
CA GLU A 240 4.29 -32.02 5.06
C GLU A 240 4.48 -30.51 5.30
N PHE A 241 3.45 -29.85 5.84
CA PHE A 241 3.48 -28.46 6.28
C PHE A 241 3.05 -28.35 7.73
N LEU A 242 3.83 -27.63 8.53
CA LEU A 242 3.39 -27.18 9.86
C LEU A 242 2.18 -26.28 9.73
N TYR A 243 2.29 -25.30 8.83
CA TYR A 243 1.22 -24.35 8.50
C TYR A 243 1.18 -24.19 6.98
N PRO A 244 0.17 -24.75 6.32
CA PRO A 244 0.01 -24.62 4.89
C PRO A 244 -0.26 -23.16 4.51
N GLY A 245 0.19 -22.76 3.32
CA GLY A 245 -0.17 -21.49 2.74
C GLY A 245 -1.64 -21.45 2.29
N ILE A 246 -2.10 -20.28 1.91
CA ILE A 246 -3.45 -20.09 1.36
C ILE A 246 -3.40 -20.26 -0.16
N SER A 247 -2.87 -19.28 -0.88
CA SER A 247 -2.75 -19.34 -2.34
C SER A 247 -1.96 -18.16 -2.89
N THR A 248 -1.32 -18.35 -4.02
CA THR A 248 -0.77 -17.27 -4.85
C THR A 248 -1.86 -16.40 -5.49
N ASP A 249 -3.09 -16.91 -5.62
CA ASP A 249 -4.23 -16.18 -6.19
C ASP A 249 -5.01 -15.36 -5.16
N LEU A 250 -4.64 -15.40 -3.88
CA LEU A 250 -5.37 -14.72 -2.81
C LEU A 250 -5.61 -13.24 -3.12
N LEU A 251 -4.58 -12.53 -3.58
CA LEU A 251 -4.68 -11.12 -3.91
C LEU A 251 -5.64 -10.85 -5.07
N LYS A 252 -5.61 -11.69 -6.11
CA LYS A 252 -6.54 -11.62 -7.24
C LYS A 252 -7.99 -11.78 -6.78
N TRP A 253 -8.28 -12.81 -5.98
CA TRP A 253 -9.63 -13.04 -5.45
C TRP A 253 -10.07 -11.91 -4.53
N THR A 254 -9.15 -11.32 -3.77
CA THR A 254 -9.45 -10.17 -2.91
C THR A 254 -9.82 -8.95 -3.75
N VAL A 255 -9.04 -8.62 -4.78
CA VAL A 255 -9.35 -7.47 -5.66
C VAL A 255 -10.69 -7.68 -6.38
N ASP A 256 -10.98 -8.91 -6.83
CA ASP A 256 -12.26 -9.23 -7.45
C ASP A 256 -13.43 -9.12 -6.45
N TYR A 257 -13.24 -9.58 -5.21
CA TYR A 257 -14.21 -9.39 -4.12
C TYR A 257 -14.54 -7.92 -3.88
N LEU A 258 -13.51 -7.09 -3.78
CA LEU A 258 -13.63 -5.66 -3.48
C LEU A 258 -14.30 -4.83 -4.59
N LYS A 259 -14.52 -5.39 -5.78
CA LYS A 259 -15.32 -4.74 -6.83
C LYS A 259 -16.80 -4.64 -6.46
N ASN A 260 -17.29 -5.59 -5.66
CA ASN A 260 -18.71 -5.74 -5.34
C ASN A 260 -19.04 -5.60 -3.85
N TYR A 261 -18.03 -5.68 -2.98
CA TYR A 261 -18.20 -5.70 -1.54
C TYR A 261 -17.18 -4.78 -0.86
N ASP A 262 -17.63 -4.09 0.18
CA ASP A 262 -16.73 -3.34 1.05
C ASP A 262 -15.88 -4.29 1.92
N PRO A 263 -14.64 -3.91 2.25
CA PRO A 263 -13.82 -4.68 3.17
C PRO A 263 -14.46 -4.76 4.56
N GLU A 264 -14.34 -5.91 5.22
CA GLU A 264 -14.71 -6.00 6.62
C GLU A 264 -13.83 -5.08 7.48
N LYS A 265 -14.44 -4.54 8.54
CA LYS A 265 -13.73 -3.65 9.46
C LYS A 265 -12.55 -4.38 10.13
N ILE A 266 -11.36 -3.84 9.95
CA ILE A 266 -10.15 -4.36 10.57
C ILE A 266 -10.20 -4.08 12.08
N LYS A 267 -9.94 -5.11 12.89
CA LYS A 267 -9.91 -5.02 14.36
C LYS A 267 -8.49 -5.18 14.92
N ASP A 268 -7.57 -5.77 14.15
CA ASP A 268 -6.18 -5.96 14.52
C ASP A 268 -5.43 -4.63 14.53
N SER A 269 -4.85 -4.25 15.67
CA SER A 269 -4.13 -2.98 15.84
C SER A 269 -2.91 -2.86 14.94
N ASN A 270 -2.21 -3.98 14.68
CA ASN A 270 -1.02 -4.00 13.83
C ASN A 270 -1.41 -3.75 12.38
N LEU A 271 -2.51 -4.38 11.92
CA LEU A 271 -3.04 -4.16 10.58
C LEU A 271 -3.62 -2.74 10.42
N ILE A 272 -4.30 -2.22 11.45
CA ILE A 272 -4.76 -0.82 11.46
C ILE A 272 -3.58 0.13 11.31
N SER A 273 -2.50 -0.09 12.07
CA SER A 273 -1.29 0.74 11.98
C SER A 273 -0.66 0.65 10.58
N ALA A 274 -0.53 -0.57 10.04
CA ALA A 274 0.02 -0.80 8.71
C ALA A 274 -0.81 -0.06 7.62
N TRP A 275 -2.12 -0.24 7.66
CA TRP A 275 -3.03 0.42 6.73
C TRP A 275 -3.07 1.94 6.89
N THR A 276 -2.99 2.45 8.12
CA THR A 276 -2.93 3.89 8.36
C THR A 276 -1.72 4.48 7.64
N LYS A 277 -0.54 3.89 7.80
CA LYS A 277 0.67 4.34 7.11
C LYS A 277 0.54 4.32 5.59
N ILE A 278 0.00 3.24 5.03
CA ILE A 278 -0.18 3.09 3.58
C ILE A 278 -1.23 4.08 3.07
N SER A 279 -2.41 4.10 3.71
CA SER A 279 -3.55 4.88 3.22
C SER A 279 -3.32 6.39 3.33
N THR A 280 -2.69 6.88 4.40
CA THR A 280 -2.34 8.31 4.49
C THR A 280 -1.43 8.73 3.36
N THR A 281 -0.42 7.91 3.04
CA THR A 281 0.48 8.19 1.92
C THR A 281 -0.24 8.09 0.57
N VAL A 282 -0.99 7.00 0.32
CA VAL A 282 -1.74 6.83 -0.94
C VAL A 282 -2.73 7.97 -1.14
N ILE A 283 -3.50 8.33 -0.12
CA ILE A 283 -4.46 9.44 -0.20
C ILE A 283 -3.75 10.76 -0.52
N ALA A 284 -2.68 11.08 0.20
CA ALA A 284 -1.93 12.31 0.01
C ALA A 284 -1.39 12.45 -1.43
N TRP A 285 -0.95 11.35 -2.03
CA TRP A 285 -0.38 11.34 -3.39
C TRP A 285 -1.41 11.19 -4.50
N THR A 286 -2.59 10.63 -4.24
CA THR A 286 -3.59 10.32 -5.27
C THR A 286 -4.88 11.12 -5.14
N CYS A 287 -4.97 11.99 -4.12
CA CYS A 287 -6.12 12.87 -3.93
C CYS A 287 -6.18 13.88 -5.08
N ALA A 288 -7.27 13.88 -5.81
CA ALA A 288 -7.49 14.80 -6.92
C ALA A 288 -8.94 15.29 -6.90
N SER A 289 -9.15 16.56 -7.21
CA SER A 289 -10.51 17.07 -7.42
C SER A 289 -11.13 16.46 -8.68
N GLU A 290 -12.45 16.48 -8.75
CA GLU A 290 -13.15 16.18 -10.01
C GLU A 290 -12.70 17.17 -11.08
N PRO A 291 -12.51 16.72 -12.34
CA PRO A 291 -12.20 17.63 -13.42
C PRO A 291 -13.31 18.67 -13.55
N ILE A 292 -12.95 19.95 -13.48
CA ILE A 292 -13.89 21.03 -13.77
C ILE A 292 -14.17 20.98 -15.28
N ARG A 293 -15.34 20.46 -15.63
CA ARG A 293 -15.81 20.49 -17.02
C ARG A 293 -16.45 21.87 -17.25
N ALA A 294 -15.87 22.61 -18.16
CA ALA A 294 -16.43 23.90 -18.63
C ALA A 294 -17.69 23.70 -19.47
#